data_e816dfbf1e3659d4c33688f041310112
#
_entry.id   e816dfbf1e3659d4c33688f041310112
#
_cell.length_a   1.000
_cell.length_b   1.000
_cell.length_c   1.000
_cell.angle_alpha   90.00
_cell.angle_beta   90.00
_cell.angle_gamma   90.00
#
_symmetry.space_group_name_H-M   'P 1'
#
loop_
_entity.id
_entity.type
_entity.pdbx_description
1 polymer ?
#
loop_
_entity_poly.entity_id
_entity_poly.type
_entity_poly.pdbx_seq_one_letter_code
_entity_poly.pdbx_strand_id
1 'polypeptide(L)'
;MDTYSSTLPVPYHFELTVACPAGPQNYKIMDIAGMDKYLDFWNLMAYDYSGSWDQVAGHQANLKASKGNSGATPFNTEKAVEHYRKQGVAALKIVLGMPLYGRAFENTDGLGKPFSGVGEGSWENGVFDYKALPLPGAEERYDEEARASYSYDPARRHLVTYDTPRMAREKAEWIKKNGLGGAMWWESSADKVGEQSLVGTVVGVLGSMESTMNCVEYPHSKFENVRKGFKG
;
A
#
# COMPACT_ATOMS: atom_id res chain seq x y z
N MET A 1 -0.51 24.70 -12.98
CA MET A 1 -1.88 24.37 -12.60
C MET A 1 -2.57 25.60 -12.05
N ASP A 2 -2.00 26.31 -11.08
CA ASP A 2 -2.62 27.50 -10.44
C ASP A 2 -2.90 28.65 -11.42
N THR A 3 -1.97 28.95 -12.33
CA THR A 3 -2.18 29.96 -13.40
C THR A 3 -3.39 29.61 -14.28
N TYR A 4 -3.60 28.32 -14.58
CA TYR A 4 -4.79 27.90 -15.34
C TYR A 4 -6.04 27.96 -14.47
N SER A 5 -5.96 27.51 -13.23
CA SER A 5 -7.07 27.60 -12.27
C SER A 5 -7.63 29.02 -12.13
N SER A 6 -6.73 30.02 -12.06
CA SER A 6 -7.13 31.44 -11.94
C SER A 6 -7.86 31.98 -13.20
N THR A 7 -7.80 31.28 -14.33
CA THR A 7 -8.54 31.66 -15.57
C THR A 7 -9.95 31.06 -15.63
N LEU A 8 -10.29 30.15 -14.72
CA LEU A 8 -11.61 29.51 -14.69
C LEU A 8 -12.66 30.45 -14.09
N PRO A 9 -13.92 30.36 -14.52
CA PRO A 9 -15.02 31.16 -13.94
C PRO A 9 -15.19 30.97 -12.44
N VAL A 10 -14.91 29.75 -11.94
CA VAL A 10 -14.78 29.41 -10.52
C VAL A 10 -13.40 28.81 -10.34
N PRO A 11 -12.53 29.43 -9.54
CA PRO A 11 -11.20 28.87 -9.28
C PRO A 11 -11.30 27.46 -8.72
N TYR A 12 -10.52 26.54 -9.28
CA TYR A 12 -10.46 25.14 -8.87
C TYR A 12 -9.01 24.75 -8.55
N HIS A 13 -8.79 24.19 -7.36
CA HIS A 13 -7.48 23.66 -7.01
C HIS A 13 -7.26 22.29 -7.66
N PHE A 14 -6.29 22.21 -8.57
CA PHE A 14 -5.87 20.96 -9.19
C PHE A 14 -4.84 20.29 -8.31
N GLU A 15 -5.15 19.15 -7.74
CA GLU A 15 -4.24 18.39 -6.90
C GLU A 15 -3.07 17.82 -7.69
N LEU A 16 -1.88 17.96 -7.13
CA LEU A 16 -0.65 17.34 -7.61
C LEU A 16 -0.16 16.35 -6.56
N THR A 17 -0.19 15.08 -6.88
CA THR A 17 0.21 14.00 -5.97
C THR A 17 1.33 13.16 -6.59
N VAL A 18 2.03 12.40 -5.78
CA VAL A 18 3.08 11.49 -6.22
C VAL A 18 3.00 10.15 -5.51
N ALA A 19 3.16 9.05 -6.26
CA ALA A 19 3.46 7.75 -5.69
C ALA A 19 4.95 7.70 -5.34
N CYS A 20 5.26 7.54 -4.06
CA CYS A 20 6.62 7.67 -3.56
C CYS A 20 7.12 6.37 -2.90
N PRO A 21 8.44 6.06 -3.03
CA PRO A 21 9.01 4.82 -2.55
C PRO A 21 9.13 4.78 -1.03
N ALA A 22 8.98 3.59 -0.44
CA ALA A 22 9.27 3.34 0.97
C ALA A 22 10.64 2.66 1.20
N GLY A 23 11.34 2.26 0.14
CA GLY A 23 12.69 1.70 0.22
C GLY A 23 13.76 2.79 0.35
N PRO A 24 14.71 2.66 1.31
CA PRO A 24 15.71 3.69 1.59
C PRO A 24 16.69 3.98 0.44
N GLN A 25 16.95 3.00 -0.42
CA GLN A 25 17.79 3.19 -1.61
C GLN A 25 17.18 4.20 -2.59
N ASN A 26 15.86 4.35 -2.59
CA ASN A 26 15.14 5.26 -3.48
C ASN A 26 14.83 6.60 -2.81
N TYR A 27 14.22 6.59 -1.60
CA TYR A 27 13.82 7.86 -1.00
C TYR A 27 14.99 8.74 -0.54
N LYS A 28 16.18 8.17 -0.27
CA LYS A 28 17.35 8.95 0.17
C LYS A 28 17.97 9.82 -0.93
N ILE A 29 17.71 9.51 -2.21
CA ILE A 29 18.21 10.28 -3.35
C ILE A 29 17.20 11.30 -3.88
N MET A 30 15.99 11.38 -3.29
CA MET A 30 14.95 12.32 -3.69
C MET A 30 15.11 13.67 -3.00
N ASP A 31 14.86 14.74 -3.72
CA ASP A 31 14.70 16.09 -3.14
C ASP A 31 13.29 16.27 -2.56
N ILE A 32 13.01 15.54 -1.47
CA ILE A 32 11.69 15.50 -0.84
C ILE A 32 11.24 16.91 -0.42
N ALA A 33 12.13 17.68 0.21
CA ALA A 33 11.81 19.03 0.67
C ALA A 33 11.51 20.02 -0.49
N GLY A 34 12.20 19.86 -1.62
CA GLY A 34 11.93 20.64 -2.82
C GLY A 34 10.61 20.25 -3.48
N MET A 35 10.30 18.96 -3.53
CA MET A 35 9.06 18.43 -4.10
C MET A 35 7.84 18.79 -3.25
N ASP A 36 7.95 18.73 -1.91
CA ASP A 36 6.82 18.95 -0.99
C ASP A 36 6.17 20.32 -1.12
N LYS A 37 6.92 21.31 -1.62
CA LYS A 37 6.41 22.68 -1.86
C LYS A 37 5.29 22.72 -2.92
N TYR A 38 5.23 21.71 -3.80
CA TYR A 38 4.30 21.66 -4.92
C TYR A 38 3.25 20.55 -4.80
N LEU A 39 3.47 19.59 -3.90
CA LEU A 39 2.61 18.43 -3.74
C LEU A 39 1.52 18.68 -2.71
N ASP A 40 0.32 18.26 -3.02
CA ASP A 40 -0.80 18.23 -2.07
C ASP A 40 -0.63 17.07 -1.10
N PHE A 41 -0.31 15.87 -1.60
CA PHE A 41 -0.01 14.73 -0.76
C PHE A 41 0.88 13.68 -1.45
N TRP A 42 1.43 12.79 -0.61
CA TRP A 42 2.37 11.74 -0.95
C TRP A 42 1.69 10.38 -0.78
N ASN A 43 1.50 9.63 -1.86
CA ASN A 43 1.05 8.24 -1.79
C ASN A 43 2.26 7.33 -1.51
N LEU A 44 2.52 7.03 -0.25
CA LEU A 44 3.64 6.21 0.16
C LEU A 44 3.37 4.74 -0.18
N MET A 45 4.12 4.19 -1.12
CA MET A 45 4.05 2.78 -1.53
C MET A 45 4.70 1.89 -0.44
N ALA A 46 3.98 1.70 0.69
CA ALA A 46 4.46 0.95 1.85
C ALA A 46 4.19 -0.56 1.69
N TYR A 47 4.61 -1.10 0.57
CA TYR A 47 4.52 -2.51 0.17
C TYR A 47 5.70 -2.88 -0.72
N ASP A 48 5.77 -4.12 -1.16
CA ASP A 48 6.89 -4.67 -1.95
C ASP A 48 8.24 -4.58 -1.23
N TYR A 49 8.23 -4.72 0.09
CA TYR A 49 9.47 -4.73 0.87
C TYR A 49 10.27 -6.01 0.67
N SER A 50 9.60 -7.12 0.37
CA SER A 50 10.20 -8.40 0.02
C SER A 50 9.44 -9.07 -1.11
N GLY A 51 10.15 -9.81 -1.96
CA GLY A 51 9.58 -10.47 -3.12
C GLY A 51 10.55 -11.43 -3.81
N SER A 52 10.25 -11.80 -5.06
CA SER A 52 11.02 -12.75 -5.87
C SER A 52 12.48 -12.36 -6.11
N TRP A 53 12.84 -11.10 -5.88
CA TRP A 53 14.19 -10.55 -6.02
C TRP A 53 15.10 -10.78 -4.80
N ASP A 54 14.55 -11.31 -3.69
CA ASP A 54 15.28 -11.53 -2.45
C ASP A 54 15.88 -12.94 -2.37
N GLN A 55 16.73 -13.17 -1.37
CA GLN A 55 17.33 -14.47 -1.08
C GLN A 55 16.58 -15.26 0.00
N VAL A 56 15.76 -14.56 0.78
CA VAL A 56 14.98 -15.12 1.89
C VAL A 56 13.55 -14.62 1.85
N ALA A 57 12.62 -15.45 2.30
CA ALA A 57 11.21 -15.08 2.38
C ALA A 57 11.00 -13.99 3.46
N GLY A 58 10.37 -12.88 3.10
CA GLY A 58 10.17 -11.75 3.99
C GLY A 58 8.77 -11.15 3.95
N HIS A 59 8.50 -10.26 4.88
CA HIS A 59 7.27 -9.48 4.87
C HIS A 59 7.30 -8.41 3.80
N GLN A 60 6.25 -8.31 2.99
CA GLN A 60 6.17 -7.28 1.95
C GLN A 60 5.65 -5.92 2.43
N ALA A 61 5.01 -5.84 3.60
CA ALA A 61 4.31 -4.62 4.03
C ALA A 61 4.23 -4.46 5.55
N ASN A 62 5.29 -4.87 6.27
CA ASN A 62 5.36 -4.80 7.73
C ASN A 62 5.44 -3.35 8.24
N LEU A 63 4.75 -3.08 9.36
CA LEU A 63 4.85 -1.78 10.02
C LEU A 63 6.22 -1.55 10.68
N LYS A 64 6.78 -2.60 11.33
CA LYS A 64 8.00 -2.52 12.13
C LYS A 64 9.07 -3.48 11.63
N ALA A 65 10.31 -3.23 12.06
CA ALA A 65 11.39 -4.20 11.91
C ALA A 65 11.31 -5.27 12.99
N SER A 66 11.57 -6.53 12.62
CA SER A 66 11.81 -7.61 13.57
C SER A 66 13.29 -7.65 13.94
N LYS A 67 13.60 -7.61 15.24
CA LYS A 67 14.97 -7.78 15.74
C LYS A 67 15.37 -9.25 15.80
N GLY A 68 14.39 -10.10 16.14
CA GLY A 68 14.60 -11.56 16.20
C GLY A 68 14.73 -12.21 14.82
N ASN A 69 14.16 -11.59 13.78
CA ASN A 69 14.22 -12.10 12.41
C ASN A 69 14.40 -10.95 11.39
N SER A 70 15.56 -10.30 11.44
CA SER A 70 15.87 -9.15 10.59
C SER A 70 15.85 -9.47 9.09
N GLY A 71 16.13 -10.71 8.69
CA GLY A 71 16.05 -11.18 7.32
C GLY A 71 14.63 -11.13 6.76
N ALA A 72 13.60 -11.27 7.60
CA ALA A 72 12.19 -11.19 7.20
C ALA A 72 11.69 -9.75 7.03
N THR A 73 12.43 -8.74 7.48
CA THR A 73 12.01 -7.33 7.47
C THR A 73 13.10 -6.42 6.90
N PRO A 74 13.43 -6.54 5.60
CA PRO A 74 14.48 -5.73 4.96
C PRO A 74 14.17 -4.23 5.03
N PHE A 75 12.89 -3.87 5.00
CA PHE A 75 12.36 -2.51 5.16
C PHE A 75 11.22 -2.50 6.17
N ASN A 76 10.73 -1.32 6.54
CA ASN A 76 9.52 -1.17 7.34
C ASN A 76 8.88 0.21 7.16
N THR A 77 7.56 0.25 7.32
CA THR A 77 6.75 1.45 7.12
C THR A 77 7.11 2.57 8.10
N GLU A 78 7.36 2.24 9.37
CA GLU A 78 7.69 3.24 10.41
C GLU A 78 8.91 4.07 10.03
N LYS A 79 9.98 3.42 9.53
CA LYS A 79 11.21 4.10 9.09
C LYS A 79 11.02 4.94 7.83
N ALA A 80 10.20 4.47 6.90
CA ALA A 80 9.88 5.24 5.71
C ALA A 80 9.15 6.54 6.10
N VAL A 81 8.07 6.45 6.87
CA VAL A 81 7.30 7.63 7.33
C VAL A 81 8.18 8.57 8.17
N GLU A 82 9.01 8.03 9.08
CA GLU A 82 9.98 8.83 9.84
C GLU A 82 10.91 9.63 8.93
N HIS A 83 11.39 9.02 7.83
CA HIS A 83 12.26 9.70 6.88
C HIS A 83 11.56 10.87 6.20
N TYR A 84 10.37 10.66 5.60
CA TYR A 84 9.61 11.75 4.94
C TYR A 84 9.31 12.89 5.90
N ARG A 85 8.90 12.58 7.12
CA ARG A 85 8.66 13.60 8.17
C ARG A 85 9.91 14.38 8.55
N LYS A 86 11.07 13.73 8.63
CA LYS A 86 12.38 14.41 8.87
C LYS A 86 12.79 15.32 7.74
N GLN A 87 12.33 15.07 6.51
CA GLN A 87 12.54 15.95 5.36
C GLN A 87 11.54 17.13 5.31
N GLY A 88 10.67 17.26 6.29
CA GLY A 88 9.72 18.37 6.41
C GLY A 88 8.29 18.07 5.97
N VAL A 89 8.01 16.88 5.42
CA VAL A 89 6.65 16.53 4.99
C VAL A 89 5.71 16.46 6.19
N ALA A 90 4.63 17.22 6.15
CA ALA A 90 3.59 17.17 7.17
C ALA A 90 2.92 15.79 7.21
N ALA A 91 2.61 15.30 8.41
CA ALA A 91 1.99 13.97 8.55
C ALA A 91 0.70 13.84 7.74
N LEU A 92 -0.16 14.86 7.73
CA LEU A 92 -1.41 14.93 6.95
C LEU A 92 -1.21 14.84 5.43
N LYS A 93 -0.01 15.12 4.91
CA LYS A 93 0.31 14.95 3.49
C LYS A 93 0.77 13.54 3.13
N ILE A 94 0.97 12.65 4.11
CA ILE A 94 1.38 11.27 3.87
C ILE A 94 0.15 10.37 3.87
N VAL A 95 -0.14 9.76 2.72
CA VAL A 95 -1.19 8.75 2.54
C VAL A 95 -0.53 7.38 2.51
N LEU A 96 -0.92 6.50 3.43
CA LEU A 96 -0.31 5.18 3.56
C LEU A 96 -0.83 4.22 2.48
N GLY A 97 0.05 3.79 1.59
CA GLY A 97 -0.24 2.73 0.62
C GLY A 97 -0.20 1.34 1.26
N MET A 98 -1.20 0.54 0.96
CA MET A 98 -1.35 -0.84 1.45
C MET A 98 -1.61 -1.80 0.29
N PRO A 99 -1.10 -3.05 0.36
CA PRO A 99 -1.33 -4.03 -0.70
C PRO A 99 -2.70 -4.70 -0.55
N LEU A 100 -3.39 -4.91 -1.67
CA LEU A 100 -4.52 -5.85 -1.79
C LEU A 100 -4.09 -7.14 -2.49
N TYR A 101 -2.83 -7.52 -2.32
CA TYR A 101 -2.22 -8.72 -2.87
C TYR A 101 -1.20 -9.30 -1.90
N GLY A 102 -0.85 -10.57 -2.13
CA GLY A 102 0.21 -11.27 -1.41
C GLY A 102 1.39 -11.60 -2.33
N ARG A 103 2.59 -11.65 -1.75
CA ARG A 103 3.80 -12.16 -2.41
C ARG A 103 4.15 -13.52 -1.86
N ALA A 104 4.36 -14.46 -2.77
CA ALA A 104 4.57 -15.88 -2.46
C ALA A 104 6.05 -16.27 -2.53
N PHE A 105 6.39 -17.27 -1.74
CA PHE A 105 7.70 -17.90 -1.67
C PHE A 105 7.51 -19.42 -1.56
N GLU A 106 8.09 -20.17 -2.49
CA GLU A 106 8.03 -21.64 -2.50
C GLU A 106 9.31 -22.27 -1.95
N ASN A 107 9.20 -23.53 -1.56
CA ASN A 107 10.32 -24.32 -1.04
C ASN A 107 11.06 -23.65 0.11
N THR A 108 10.32 -22.95 0.99
CA THR A 108 10.87 -22.27 2.17
C THR A 108 10.43 -22.95 3.46
N ASP A 109 11.28 -22.87 4.49
CA ASP A 109 10.95 -23.30 5.84
C ASP A 109 10.33 -22.18 6.70
N GLY A 110 9.95 -21.05 6.07
CA GLY A 110 9.25 -19.94 6.71
C GLY A 110 9.92 -18.57 6.55
N LEU A 111 9.46 -17.61 7.33
CA LEU A 111 9.98 -16.24 7.32
C LEU A 111 11.46 -16.17 7.68
N GLY A 112 12.22 -15.36 6.92
CA GLY A 112 13.66 -15.19 7.10
C GLY A 112 14.49 -16.40 6.65
N LYS A 113 13.84 -17.39 6.01
CA LYS A 113 14.51 -18.58 5.46
C LYS A 113 14.67 -18.47 3.95
N PRO A 114 15.69 -19.13 3.39
CA PRO A 114 15.82 -19.22 1.93
C PRO A 114 14.57 -19.81 1.28
N PHE A 115 14.34 -19.43 0.03
CA PHE A 115 13.28 -19.97 -0.78
C PHE A 115 13.79 -20.30 -2.18
N SER A 116 13.04 -21.12 -2.94
CA SER A 116 13.37 -21.43 -4.31
C SER A 116 12.10 -21.46 -5.16
N GLY A 117 11.90 -20.40 -5.94
CA GLY A 117 10.69 -20.17 -6.72
C GLY A 117 9.63 -19.39 -5.95
N VAL A 118 8.69 -18.87 -6.71
CA VAL A 118 7.53 -18.12 -6.18
C VAL A 118 6.20 -18.72 -6.64
N GLY A 119 6.24 -19.66 -7.58
CA GLY A 119 5.07 -20.34 -8.14
C GLY A 119 4.19 -19.47 -9.01
N GLU A 120 2.99 -19.97 -9.25
CA GLU A 120 1.94 -19.24 -9.96
C GLU A 120 1.38 -18.12 -9.10
N GLY A 121 0.47 -17.33 -9.67
CA GLY A 121 -0.25 -16.26 -9.00
C GLY A 121 -1.56 -15.96 -9.72
N SER A 122 -2.27 -14.91 -9.31
CA SER A 122 -3.53 -14.50 -9.94
C SER A 122 -3.33 -13.93 -11.34
N TRP A 123 -2.29 -13.11 -11.53
CA TRP A 123 -1.97 -12.40 -12.78
C TRP A 123 -0.47 -12.47 -13.11
N GLU A 124 0.36 -12.55 -12.10
CA GLU A 124 1.80 -12.55 -12.17
C GLU A 124 2.34 -13.66 -11.26
N ASN A 125 3.41 -14.33 -11.67
CA ASN A 125 4.03 -15.39 -10.88
C ASN A 125 4.41 -14.88 -9.49
N GLY A 126 3.98 -15.61 -8.46
CA GLY A 126 4.23 -15.28 -7.07
C GLY A 126 3.41 -14.11 -6.51
N VAL A 127 2.42 -13.63 -7.25
CA VAL A 127 1.53 -12.53 -6.80
C VAL A 127 0.08 -12.98 -6.82
N PHE A 128 -0.54 -13.06 -5.65
CA PHE A 128 -1.93 -13.48 -5.49
C PHE A 128 -2.80 -12.29 -5.06
N ASP A 129 -3.94 -12.11 -5.74
CA ASP A 129 -4.98 -11.19 -5.27
C ASP A 129 -5.37 -11.52 -3.83
N TYR A 130 -5.58 -10.54 -2.99
CA TYR A 130 -6.04 -10.76 -1.62
C TYR A 130 -7.32 -11.61 -1.57
N LYS A 131 -8.24 -11.42 -2.51
CA LYS A 131 -9.49 -12.21 -2.60
C LYS A 131 -9.28 -13.71 -2.78
N ALA A 132 -8.10 -14.14 -3.26
CA ALA A 132 -7.73 -15.55 -3.41
C ALA A 132 -7.02 -16.14 -2.18
N LEU A 133 -6.73 -15.31 -1.15
CA LEU A 133 -5.96 -15.70 0.03
C LEU A 133 -6.85 -15.93 1.28
N PRO A 134 -6.45 -16.81 2.24
CA PRO A 134 -5.31 -17.71 2.15
C PRO A 134 -5.51 -18.81 1.10
N LEU A 135 -4.40 -19.33 0.57
CA LEU A 135 -4.46 -20.49 -0.33
C LEU A 135 -4.95 -21.74 0.43
N PRO A 136 -5.60 -22.70 -0.25
CA PRO A 136 -6.07 -23.92 0.39
C PRO A 136 -4.95 -24.69 1.09
N GLY A 137 -5.15 -25.02 2.37
CA GLY A 137 -4.18 -25.73 3.22
C GLY A 137 -3.20 -24.82 3.96
N ALA A 138 -3.13 -23.53 3.64
CA ALA A 138 -2.28 -22.59 4.34
C ALA A 138 -2.97 -22.03 5.59
N GLU A 139 -2.21 -21.87 6.67
CA GLU A 139 -2.63 -21.29 7.93
C GLU A 139 -2.21 -19.82 8.01
N GLU A 140 -3.16 -18.92 8.31
CA GLU A 140 -2.85 -17.51 8.56
C GLU A 140 -2.13 -17.33 9.90
N ARG A 141 -1.07 -16.53 9.89
CA ARG A 141 -0.23 -16.23 11.03
C ARG A 141 0.03 -14.74 11.13
N TYR A 142 0.36 -14.31 12.33
CA TYR A 142 0.68 -12.93 12.64
C TYR A 142 2.04 -12.83 13.34
N ASP A 143 2.90 -11.93 12.84
CA ASP A 143 4.19 -11.61 13.45
C ASP A 143 4.03 -10.38 14.34
N GLU A 144 4.03 -10.60 15.66
CA GLU A 144 3.85 -9.56 16.67
C GLU A 144 4.98 -8.52 16.68
N GLU A 145 6.21 -8.93 16.35
CA GLU A 145 7.36 -8.03 16.35
C GLU A 145 7.38 -7.16 15.09
N ALA A 146 7.21 -7.76 13.93
CA ALA A 146 7.16 -7.07 12.64
C ALA A 146 5.85 -6.29 12.45
N ARG A 147 4.79 -6.64 13.18
CA ARG A 147 3.42 -6.14 12.96
C ARG A 147 3.04 -6.37 11.51
N ALA A 148 2.94 -7.62 11.14
CA ALA A 148 2.66 -8.10 9.79
C ALA A 148 1.95 -9.45 9.81
N SER A 149 1.25 -9.77 8.74
CA SER A 149 0.57 -11.06 8.58
C SER A 149 1.09 -11.82 7.36
N TYR A 150 0.88 -13.13 7.38
CA TYR A 150 1.24 -14.04 6.31
C TYR A 150 0.44 -15.35 6.45
N SER A 151 0.44 -16.19 5.42
CA SER A 151 0.03 -17.58 5.54
C SER A 151 1.16 -18.53 5.21
N TYR A 152 1.13 -19.72 5.80
CA TYR A 152 2.14 -20.75 5.56
C TYR A 152 1.50 -22.15 5.49
N ASP A 153 1.85 -22.87 4.44
CA ASP A 153 1.55 -24.30 4.27
C ASP A 153 2.85 -25.10 4.48
N PRO A 154 3.02 -25.77 5.63
CA PRO A 154 4.23 -26.54 5.90
C PRO A 154 4.38 -27.79 5.04
N ALA A 155 3.26 -28.36 4.55
CA ALA A 155 3.31 -29.55 3.69
C ALA A 155 3.84 -29.22 2.29
N ARG A 156 3.45 -28.05 1.75
CA ARG A 156 3.93 -27.55 0.47
C ARG A 156 5.16 -26.66 0.60
N ARG A 157 5.53 -26.30 1.81
CA ARG A 157 6.60 -25.34 2.12
C ARG A 157 6.38 -24.01 1.38
N HIS A 158 5.13 -23.55 1.36
CA HIS A 158 4.66 -22.38 0.64
C HIS A 158 4.21 -21.28 1.60
N LEU A 159 4.81 -20.12 1.47
CA LEU A 159 4.53 -18.94 2.28
C LEU A 159 3.99 -17.82 1.39
N VAL A 160 2.94 -17.14 1.84
CA VAL A 160 2.45 -15.90 1.19
C VAL A 160 2.33 -14.81 2.25
N THR A 161 2.98 -13.67 2.01
CA THR A 161 2.90 -12.50 2.88
C THR A 161 1.89 -11.50 2.33
N TYR A 162 0.93 -11.05 3.16
CA TYR A 162 -0.16 -10.15 2.78
C TYR A 162 -0.84 -9.57 4.01
N ASP A 163 -1.62 -8.50 3.82
CA ASP A 163 -2.43 -7.94 4.89
C ASP A 163 -3.72 -8.73 5.10
N THR A 164 -4.05 -9.03 6.35
CA THR A 164 -5.33 -9.60 6.80
C THR A 164 -6.23 -8.50 7.36
N PRO A 165 -7.53 -8.75 7.64
CA PRO A 165 -8.40 -7.78 8.32
C PRO A 165 -7.83 -7.28 9.65
N ARG A 166 -7.09 -8.13 10.40
CA ARG A 166 -6.36 -7.72 11.60
C ARG A 166 -5.32 -6.65 11.26
N MET A 167 -4.49 -6.89 10.23
CA MET A 167 -3.45 -5.93 9.81
C MET A 167 -4.05 -4.65 9.25
N ALA A 168 -5.13 -4.74 8.47
CA ALA A 168 -5.82 -3.57 7.95
C ALA A 168 -6.31 -2.66 9.09
N ARG A 169 -6.91 -3.24 10.12
CA ARG A 169 -7.33 -2.52 11.34
C ARG A 169 -6.14 -1.87 12.04
N GLU A 170 -5.08 -2.62 12.26
CA GLU A 170 -3.86 -2.11 12.91
C GLU A 170 -3.21 -0.96 12.15
N LYS A 171 -3.12 -1.08 10.81
CA LYS A 171 -2.61 0.00 9.95
C LYS A 171 -3.51 1.24 10.00
N ALA A 172 -4.83 1.07 10.01
CA ALA A 172 -5.76 2.17 10.16
C ALA A 172 -5.63 2.89 11.51
N GLU A 173 -5.50 2.15 12.60
CA GLU A 173 -5.23 2.71 13.93
C GLU A 173 -3.87 3.43 13.97
N TRP A 174 -2.86 2.87 13.29
CA TRP A 174 -1.55 3.48 13.17
C TRP A 174 -1.57 4.78 12.35
N ILE A 175 -2.36 4.85 11.27
CA ILE A 175 -2.63 6.08 10.50
C ILE A 175 -3.18 7.15 11.42
N LYS A 176 -4.25 6.86 12.17
CA LYS A 176 -4.87 7.80 13.13
C LYS A 176 -3.89 8.26 14.20
N LYS A 177 -3.18 7.32 14.82
CA LYS A 177 -2.22 7.60 15.90
C LYS A 177 -1.09 8.51 15.44
N ASN A 178 -0.65 8.39 14.19
CA ASN A 178 0.44 9.20 13.64
C ASN A 178 -0.03 10.48 12.91
N GLY A 179 -1.34 10.71 12.85
CA GLY A 179 -1.93 11.87 12.19
C GLY A 179 -1.67 11.90 10.69
N LEU A 180 -1.60 10.72 10.03
CA LEU A 180 -1.41 10.65 8.59
C LEU A 180 -2.67 11.06 7.83
N GLY A 181 -2.52 11.47 6.56
CA GLY A 181 -3.60 11.99 5.73
C GLY A 181 -4.64 10.95 5.33
N GLY A 182 -4.28 9.68 5.30
CA GLY A 182 -5.23 8.64 4.92
C GLY A 182 -4.59 7.36 4.44
N ALA A 183 -5.34 6.61 3.64
CA ALA A 183 -4.97 5.31 3.12
C ALA A 183 -5.18 5.24 1.60
N MET A 184 -4.33 4.49 0.91
CA MET A 184 -4.40 4.16 -0.51
C MET A 184 -4.11 2.68 -0.70
N TRP A 185 -4.62 2.08 -1.75
CA TRP A 185 -4.41 0.66 -2.03
C TRP A 185 -3.93 0.41 -3.46
N TRP A 186 -3.12 -0.61 -3.61
CA TRP A 186 -2.81 -1.24 -4.87
C TRP A 186 -3.27 -2.70 -4.82
N GLU A 187 -4.29 -3.15 -5.56
CA GLU A 187 -5.24 -2.30 -6.28
C GLU A 187 -6.68 -2.81 -6.04
N SER A 188 -7.68 -2.00 -6.27
CA SER A 188 -9.05 -2.19 -5.77
C SER A 188 -9.76 -3.46 -6.26
N SER A 189 -9.42 -3.99 -7.45
CA SER A 189 -10.08 -5.19 -7.98
C SER A 189 -9.70 -6.46 -7.23
N ALA A 190 -8.61 -6.43 -6.44
CA ALA A 190 -8.09 -7.58 -5.71
C ALA A 190 -8.67 -7.73 -4.29
N ASP A 191 -9.49 -6.79 -3.80
CA ASP A 191 -10.10 -6.87 -2.48
C ASP A 191 -11.21 -7.92 -2.42
N LYS A 192 -11.52 -8.37 -1.20
CA LYS A 192 -12.73 -9.14 -0.91
C LYS A 192 -13.93 -8.21 -0.71
N VAL A 193 -15.13 -8.78 -0.76
CA VAL A 193 -16.37 -8.04 -0.47
C VAL A 193 -16.86 -8.33 0.95
N GLY A 194 -17.70 -7.43 1.49
CA GLY A 194 -18.32 -7.60 2.80
C GLY A 194 -17.32 -7.47 3.96
N GLU A 195 -17.51 -8.26 5.01
CA GLU A 195 -16.73 -8.16 6.26
C GLU A 195 -15.25 -8.49 6.11
N GLN A 196 -14.89 -9.18 5.04
CA GLN A 196 -13.50 -9.53 4.73
C GLN A 196 -12.77 -8.46 3.89
N SER A 197 -13.46 -7.40 3.45
CA SER A 197 -12.84 -6.30 2.73
C SER A 197 -11.82 -5.57 3.60
N LEU A 198 -10.58 -5.44 3.12
CA LEU A 198 -9.55 -4.65 3.78
C LEU A 198 -9.86 -3.16 3.68
N VAL A 199 -10.35 -2.72 2.51
CA VAL A 199 -10.80 -1.33 2.31
C VAL A 199 -11.93 -1.00 3.28
N GLY A 200 -12.96 -1.85 3.34
CA GLY A 200 -14.10 -1.68 4.27
C GLY A 200 -13.67 -1.65 5.73
N THR A 201 -12.73 -2.51 6.12
CA THR A 201 -12.16 -2.54 7.48
C THR A 201 -11.48 -1.21 7.83
N VAL A 202 -10.63 -0.69 6.93
CA VAL A 202 -9.91 0.58 7.16
C VAL A 202 -10.87 1.75 7.21
N VAL A 203 -11.83 1.84 6.29
CA VAL A 203 -12.87 2.88 6.29
C VAL A 203 -13.65 2.88 7.60
N GLY A 204 -14.04 1.71 8.09
CA GLY A 204 -14.73 1.58 9.38
C GLY A 204 -13.93 2.09 10.59
N VAL A 205 -12.60 1.96 10.57
CA VAL A 205 -11.70 2.46 11.62
C VAL A 205 -11.44 3.95 11.46
N LEU A 206 -11.16 4.44 10.24
CA LEU A 206 -10.85 5.85 10.00
C LEU A 206 -12.06 6.75 10.23
N GLY A 207 -13.27 6.26 9.96
CA GLY A 207 -14.53 7.00 10.17
C GLY A 207 -14.89 7.86 8.96
N SER A 208 -15.07 9.17 9.15
CA SER A 208 -15.44 10.07 8.06
C SER A 208 -14.33 10.16 7.01
N MET A 209 -14.73 10.06 5.75
CA MET A 209 -13.85 10.17 4.59
C MET A 209 -14.07 11.53 3.90
N GLU A 210 -13.06 11.98 3.16
CA GLU A 210 -13.21 13.10 2.22
C GLU A 210 -14.31 12.77 1.20
N SER A 211 -15.23 13.69 1.00
CA SER A 211 -16.43 13.51 0.15
C SER A 211 -16.58 14.57 -0.93
N THR A 212 -15.57 15.43 -1.12
CA THR A 212 -15.57 16.40 -2.21
C THR A 212 -15.65 15.68 -3.55
N MET A 213 -16.65 16.06 -4.36
CA MET A 213 -16.85 15.45 -5.67
C MET A 213 -15.72 15.83 -6.62
N ASN A 214 -15.19 14.83 -7.32
CA ASN A 214 -14.25 15.07 -8.40
C ASN A 214 -14.93 15.85 -9.54
N CYS A 215 -14.20 16.82 -10.12
CA CYS A 215 -14.62 17.48 -11.36
C CYS A 215 -14.38 16.50 -12.53
N VAL A 216 -15.46 15.90 -13.00
CA VAL A 216 -15.44 14.90 -14.10
C VAL A 216 -16.09 15.43 -15.39
N GLU A 217 -16.27 16.74 -15.51
CA GLU A 217 -16.80 17.39 -16.69
C GLU A 217 -15.68 17.81 -17.65
N TYR A 218 -15.72 17.28 -18.86
CA TYR A 218 -14.71 17.54 -19.90
C TYR A 218 -15.35 18.07 -21.18
N PRO A 219 -15.97 19.27 -21.18
CA PRO A 219 -16.77 19.77 -22.30
C PRO A 219 -15.97 19.98 -23.59
N HIS A 220 -14.68 20.19 -23.48
CA HIS A 220 -13.76 20.40 -24.61
C HIS A 220 -13.04 19.14 -25.08
N SER A 221 -13.36 17.96 -24.52
CA SER A 221 -12.76 16.70 -24.96
C SER A 221 -13.09 16.41 -26.42
N LYS A 222 -12.10 16.00 -27.21
CA LYS A 222 -12.28 15.49 -28.58
C LYS A 222 -12.99 14.14 -28.62
N PHE A 223 -13.01 13.41 -27.51
CA PHE A 223 -13.68 12.11 -27.38
C PHE A 223 -15.10 12.31 -26.90
N GLU A 224 -16.06 11.86 -27.71
CA GLU A 224 -17.50 12.09 -27.48
C GLU A 224 -17.99 11.43 -26.18
N ASN A 225 -17.55 10.21 -25.87
CA ASN A 225 -17.88 9.50 -24.63
C ASN A 225 -17.42 10.26 -23.39
N VAL A 226 -16.25 10.89 -23.44
CA VAL A 226 -15.71 11.70 -22.33
C VAL A 226 -16.47 13.03 -22.22
N ARG A 227 -16.74 13.70 -23.37
CA ARG A 227 -17.43 14.98 -23.40
C ARG A 227 -18.88 14.89 -22.92
N LYS A 228 -19.57 13.78 -23.21
CA LYS A 228 -20.97 13.57 -22.81
C LYS A 228 -21.11 13.07 -21.37
N GLY A 229 -20.00 12.75 -20.71
CA GLY A 229 -19.98 12.12 -19.41
C GLY A 229 -20.39 10.65 -19.44
N PHE A 230 -20.09 9.94 -18.35
CA PHE A 230 -20.61 8.59 -18.17
C PHE A 230 -22.07 8.71 -17.70
N LYS A 231 -23.00 8.47 -18.60
CA LYS A 231 -24.39 8.19 -18.18
C LYS A 231 -24.41 6.73 -17.73
N GLY A 232 -24.44 6.54 -16.41
CA GLY A 232 -24.70 5.23 -15.80
C GLY A 232 -26.11 4.75 -16.10
#